data_b3b4b53714e01e1f38fc95782e6c7b88
#
_entry.id   b3b4b53714e01e1f38fc95782e6c7b88
#
_cell.length_a   1.000
_cell.length_b   1.000
_cell.length_c   1.000
_cell.angle_alpha   90.00
_cell.angle_beta   90.00
_cell.angle_gamma   90.00
#
_symmetry.space_group_name_H-M   'P 1'
#
loop_
_entity.id
_entity.type
_entity.pdbx_description
1 polymer ?
#
loop_
_entity_poly.entity_id
_entity_poly.type
_entity_poly.pdbx_seq_one_letter_code
_entity_poly.pdbx_strand_id
1 'polypeptide(L)'
;MFAGRGPGLAQVSLPGLDKGQWVVCDRFTDSTYAYQGGGRGLDKNLISELEKVVQQGLVPDLTFYLDIDVSLGLSRAVARAELDRFECEKIDFFERVRFAYLERVKSNLLNKHYRLIDAGQELDLVQQDILTSLDEFIASLK
;
A
#
# COMPACT_ATOMS: atom_id res chain seq x y z
N MET A 1 -8.18 -7.99 -9.99
CA MET A 1 -7.55 -7.50 -8.74
C MET A 1 -8.46 -7.69 -7.52
N PHE A 2 -9.73 -7.24 -7.46
CA PHE A 2 -10.67 -7.58 -6.38
C PHE A 2 -11.02 -9.07 -6.32
N ALA A 3 -11.19 -9.74 -7.45
CA ALA A 3 -11.53 -11.16 -7.50
C ALA A 3 -10.49 -12.09 -6.83
N GLY A 4 -9.23 -11.72 -6.82
CA GLY A 4 -8.18 -12.48 -6.13
C GLY A 4 -8.04 -12.18 -4.63
N ARG A 5 -8.60 -11.06 -4.15
CA ARG A 5 -8.51 -10.68 -2.72
C ARG A 5 -9.57 -11.35 -1.86
N GLY A 6 -10.79 -11.54 -2.38
CA GLY A 6 -11.85 -12.21 -1.64
C GLY A 6 -11.42 -13.57 -1.09
N PRO A 7 -10.89 -14.48 -1.93
CA PRO A 7 -10.37 -15.76 -1.46
C PRO A 7 -9.21 -15.62 -0.46
N GLY A 8 -8.25 -14.72 -0.70
CA GLY A 8 -7.12 -14.50 0.22
C GLY A 8 -7.57 -14.01 1.59
N LEU A 9 -8.52 -13.07 1.65
CA LEU A 9 -9.12 -12.60 2.89
C LEU A 9 -9.84 -13.74 3.63
N ALA A 10 -10.75 -14.43 2.96
CA ALA A 10 -11.60 -15.45 3.57
C ALA A 10 -10.83 -16.71 3.98
N GLN A 11 -9.82 -17.10 3.20
CA GLN A 11 -9.11 -18.38 3.40
C GLN A 11 -7.85 -18.26 4.26
N VAL A 12 -7.23 -17.07 4.32
CA VAL A 12 -5.94 -16.88 5.00
C VAL A 12 -6.04 -15.82 6.08
N SER A 13 -6.43 -14.59 5.71
CA SER A 13 -6.34 -13.46 6.65
C SER A 13 -7.31 -13.58 7.80
N LEU A 14 -8.60 -13.79 7.53
CA LEU A 14 -9.60 -13.90 8.59
C LEU A 14 -9.34 -15.08 9.52
N PRO A 15 -9.08 -16.31 9.03
CA PRO A 15 -8.76 -17.43 9.93
C PRO A 15 -7.48 -17.24 10.75
N GLY A 16 -6.51 -16.47 10.24
CA GLY A 16 -5.32 -16.10 10.99
C GLY A 16 -5.64 -15.14 12.13
N LEU A 17 -6.40 -14.08 11.83
CA LEU A 17 -6.82 -13.10 12.83
C LEU A 17 -7.70 -13.72 13.92
N ASP A 18 -8.64 -14.60 13.55
CA ASP A 18 -9.50 -15.33 14.51
C ASP A 18 -8.69 -16.18 15.50
N LYS A 19 -7.48 -16.62 15.10
CA LYS A 19 -6.54 -17.35 15.96
C LYS A 19 -5.60 -16.43 16.76
N GLY A 20 -5.78 -15.11 16.68
CA GLY A 20 -4.90 -14.13 17.31
C GLY A 20 -3.52 -14.02 16.66
N GLN A 21 -3.40 -14.40 15.39
CA GLN A 21 -2.15 -14.31 14.66
C GLN A 21 -1.99 -12.94 14.01
N TRP A 22 -0.75 -12.48 13.87
CA TRP A 22 -0.42 -11.35 13.02
C TRP A 22 -0.55 -11.74 11.56
N VAL A 23 -1.18 -10.86 10.78
CA VAL A 23 -1.32 -11.04 9.33
C VAL A 23 -0.65 -9.87 8.64
N VAL A 24 0.32 -10.17 7.79
CA VAL A 24 1.00 -9.18 6.94
C VAL A 24 0.49 -9.34 5.51
N CYS A 25 0.06 -8.25 4.91
CA CYS A 25 -0.48 -8.23 3.55
C CYS A 25 0.34 -7.26 2.69
N ASP A 26 0.99 -7.78 1.65
CA ASP A 26 1.60 -6.94 0.63
C ASP A 26 0.51 -6.42 -0.32
N ARG A 27 0.29 -5.10 -0.27
CA ARG A 27 -0.74 -4.38 -1.01
C ARG A 27 -2.18 -4.75 -0.60
N PHE A 28 -2.86 -3.79 -0.04
CA PHE A 28 -4.29 -3.89 0.27
C PHE A 28 -5.12 -2.96 -0.64
N THR A 29 -6.30 -2.51 -0.22
CA THR A 29 -7.23 -1.74 -1.06
C THR A 29 -6.69 -0.43 -1.55
N ASP A 30 -5.78 0.20 -0.80
CA ASP A 30 -5.12 1.44 -1.23
C ASP A 30 -4.45 1.30 -2.59
N SER A 31 -3.91 0.11 -2.90
CA SER A 31 -3.36 -0.17 -4.23
C SER A 31 -4.42 -0.09 -5.35
N THR A 32 -5.67 -0.45 -5.07
CA THR A 32 -6.74 -0.32 -6.06
C THR A 32 -7.10 1.14 -6.30
N TYR A 33 -7.22 1.92 -5.22
CA TYR A 33 -7.44 3.37 -5.35
C TYR A 33 -6.31 4.06 -6.10
N ALA A 34 -5.06 3.69 -5.82
CA ALA A 34 -3.91 4.29 -6.46
C ALA A 34 -3.78 3.88 -7.94
N TYR A 35 -3.76 2.59 -8.23
CA TYR A 35 -3.50 2.09 -9.59
C TYR A 35 -4.71 2.19 -10.51
N GLN A 36 -5.89 1.76 -10.07
CA GLN A 36 -7.11 1.81 -10.88
C GLN A 36 -7.77 3.19 -10.81
N GLY A 37 -7.85 3.80 -9.62
CA GLY A 37 -8.41 5.15 -9.45
C GLY A 37 -7.47 6.22 -10.00
N GLY A 38 -6.35 6.47 -9.34
CA GLY A 38 -5.41 7.53 -9.71
C GLY A 38 -4.72 7.28 -11.04
N GLY A 39 -4.13 6.09 -11.23
CA GLY A 39 -3.37 5.75 -12.43
C GLY A 39 -4.23 5.63 -13.69
N ARG A 40 -5.38 4.93 -13.62
CA ARG A 40 -6.24 4.61 -14.77
C ARG A 40 -7.56 5.37 -14.81
N GLY A 41 -7.85 6.23 -13.83
CA GLY A 41 -9.04 7.07 -13.82
C GLY A 41 -10.35 6.35 -13.53
N LEU A 42 -10.34 5.16 -12.92
CA LEU A 42 -11.56 4.49 -12.51
C LEU A 42 -12.26 5.29 -11.40
N ASP A 43 -13.59 5.38 -11.45
CA ASP A 43 -14.37 6.10 -10.47
C ASP A 43 -14.11 5.57 -9.05
N LYS A 44 -13.71 6.48 -8.15
CA LYS A 44 -13.42 6.17 -6.75
C LYS A 44 -14.67 5.68 -6.00
N ASN A 45 -15.86 6.09 -6.40
CA ASN A 45 -17.11 5.61 -5.80
C ASN A 45 -17.33 4.13 -6.13
N LEU A 46 -17.08 3.73 -7.37
CA LEU A 46 -17.16 2.32 -7.77
C LEU A 46 -16.16 1.46 -6.98
N ILE A 47 -14.93 1.97 -6.79
CA ILE A 47 -13.92 1.28 -5.98
C ILE A 47 -14.40 1.13 -4.54
N SER A 48 -15.02 2.16 -3.96
CA SER A 48 -15.56 2.15 -2.60
C SER A 48 -16.69 1.13 -2.44
N GLU A 49 -17.59 1.02 -3.40
CA GLU A 49 -18.66 0.01 -3.34
C GLU A 49 -18.09 -1.42 -3.42
N LEU A 50 -17.11 -1.65 -4.29
CA LEU A 50 -16.42 -2.95 -4.36
C LEU A 50 -15.64 -3.27 -3.08
N GLU A 51 -15.02 -2.27 -2.46
CA GLU A 51 -14.33 -2.40 -1.17
C GLU A 51 -15.29 -2.88 -0.08
N LYS A 52 -16.46 -2.25 0.06
CA LYS A 52 -17.47 -2.64 1.04
C LYS A 52 -17.89 -4.10 0.89
N VAL A 53 -18.12 -4.54 -0.35
CA VAL A 53 -18.54 -5.92 -0.64
C VAL A 53 -17.43 -6.92 -0.34
N VAL A 54 -16.18 -6.62 -0.69
CA VAL A 54 -15.08 -7.57 -0.58
C VAL A 54 -14.48 -7.61 0.82
N GLN A 55 -14.33 -6.46 1.49
CA GLN A 55 -13.66 -6.36 2.79
C GLN A 55 -14.59 -6.50 3.98
N GLN A 56 -15.88 -6.23 3.78
CA GLN A 56 -16.88 -6.33 4.86
C GLN A 56 -16.48 -5.57 6.14
N GLY A 57 -15.84 -4.42 5.96
CA GLY A 57 -15.39 -3.57 7.05
C GLY A 57 -14.01 -3.90 7.63
N LEU A 58 -13.32 -4.94 7.15
CA LEU A 58 -11.96 -5.20 7.59
C LEU A 58 -11.01 -4.10 7.10
N VAL A 59 -10.31 -3.50 8.03
CA VAL A 59 -9.26 -2.50 7.76
C VAL A 59 -7.96 -2.94 8.45
N PRO A 60 -6.79 -2.68 7.87
CA PRO A 60 -5.51 -2.93 8.54
C PRO A 60 -5.37 -2.06 9.79
N ASP A 61 -4.84 -2.62 10.87
CA ASP A 61 -4.52 -1.87 12.10
C ASP A 61 -3.32 -0.96 11.89
N LEU A 62 -2.38 -1.35 11.03
CA LEU A 62 -1.22 -0.56 10.64
C LEU A 62 -0.91 -0.74 9.16
N THR A 63 -0.66 0.36 8.47
CA THR A 63 -0.25 0.39 7.07
C THR A 63 1.04 1.20 6.93
N PHE A 64 2.08 0.60 6.40
CA PHE A 64 3.28 1.29 5.96
C PHE A 64 3.13 1.70 4.50
N TYR A 65 3.28 2.98 4.22
CA TYR A 65 3.41 3.48 2.87
C TYR A 65 4.86 3.89 2.62
N LEU A 66 5.52 3.14 1.76
CA LEU A 66 6.91 3.40 1.36
C LEU A 66 6.88 4.36 0.17
N ASP A 67 7.12 5.64 0.45
CA ASP A 67 7.16 6.68 -0.58
C ASP A 67 8.54 6.80 -1.20
N ILE A 68 8.58 6.93 -2.50
CA ILE A 68 9.81 7.15 -3.26
C ILE A 68 9.51 8.04 -4.46
N ASP A 69 10.45 8.90 -4.82
CA ASP A 69 10.41 9.61 -6.11
C ASP A 69 10.29 8.62 -7.26
N VAL A 70 9.41 8.94 -8.22
CA VAL A 70 9.09 8.01 -9.32
C VAL A 70 10.32 7.72 -10.17
N SER A 71 11.11 8.74 -10.49
CA SER A 71 12.32 8.56 -11.31
C SER A 71 13.36 7.69 -10.58
N LEU A 72 13.54 7.91 -9.27
CA LEU A 72 14.42 7.10 -8.45
C LEU A 72 13.91 5.66 -8.32
N GLY A 73 12.61 5.47 -8.10
CA GLY A 73 11.99 4.14 -8.02
C GLY A 73 12.14 3.35 -9.32
N LEU A 74 11.90 4.01 -10.46
CA LEU A 74 12.09 3.41 -11.79
C LEU A 74 13.57 3.08 -12.05
N SER A 75 14.51 3.96 -11.71
CA SER A 75 15.93 3.67 -11.87
C SER A 75 16.39 2.46 -11.07
N ARG A 76 15.90 2.32 -9.83
CA ARG A 76 16.17 1.14 -8.99
C ARG A 76 15.54 -0.14 -9.54
N ALA A 77 14.34 -0.05 -10.13
CA ALA A 77 13.67 -1.18 -10.76
C ALA A 77 14.41 -1.64 -12.01
N VAL A 78 14.87 -0.68 -12.84
CA VAL A 78 15.69 -0.91 -14.02
C VAL A 78 16.99 -1.62 -13.69
N ALA A 79 17.68 -1.19 -12.64
CA ALA A 79 18.94 -1.80 -12.22
C ALA A 79 18.79 -3.26 -11.74
N ARG A 80 17.57 -3.71 -11.42
CA ARG A 80 17.28 -5.08 -10.96
C ARG A 80 16.77 -6.01 -12.04
N ALA A 81 16.22 -5.48 -13.12
CA ALA A 81 15.63 -6.25 -14.22
C ALA A 81 16.29 -5.81 -15.53
N GLU A 82 16.67 -6.77 -16.38
CA GLU A 82 16.98 -6.47 -17.77
C GLU A 82 15.77 -5.77 -18.40
N LEU A 83 16.01 -4.55 -18.89
CA LEU A 83 14.99 -3.65 -19.40
C LEU A 83 14.24 -4.24 -20.60
N ASP A 84 12.95 -4.42 -20.49
CA ASP A 84 12.08 -4.52 -21.64
C ASP A 84 10.90 -3.53 -21.52
N ARG A 85 10.85 -2.58 -22.48
CA ARG A 85 9.69 -1.79 -22.99
C ARG A 85 8.89 -0.88 -22.05
N PHE A 86 9.39 -0.41 -20.94
CA PHE A 86 8.54 0.27 -19.95
C PHE A 86 8.70 1.81 -19.82
N GLU A 87 9.31 2.55 -20.75
CA GLU A 87 10.08 3.74 -20.39
C GLU A 87 9.46 5.14 -20.52
N CYS A 88 8.44 5.44 -21.30
CA CYS A 88 8.00 6.84 -21.44
C CYS A 88 6.56 7.13 -21.02
N GLU A 89 5.61 6.27 -21.32
CA GLU A 89 4.22 6.49 -20.90
C GLU A 89 4.00 6.30 -19.39
N LYS A 90 5.06 5.90 -18.69
CA LYS A 90 4.96 5.37 -17.32
C LYS A 90 5.25 6.35 -16.22
N ILE A 91 6.09 7.35 -16.44
CA ILE A 91 6.39 8.34 -15.40
C ILE A 91 5.09 9.02 -14.97
N ASP A 92 4.33 9.57 -15.91
CA ASP A 92 3.06 10.24 -15.62
C ASP A 92 2.04 9.32 -14.96
N PHE A 93 2.03 8.04 -15.35
CA PHE A 93 1.17 7.05 -14.72
C PHE A 93 1.58 6.82 -13.26
N PHE A 94 2.87 6.62 -13.00
CA PHE A 94 3.36 6.39 -11.65
C PHE A 94 3.28 7.63 -10.77
N GLU A 95 3.42 8.83 -11.33
CA GLU A 95 3.18 10.09 -10.62
C GLU A 95 1.72 10.18 -10.16
N ARG A 96 0.76 9.85 -11.02
CA ARG A 96 -0.66 9.79 -10.63
C ARG A 96 -0.93 8.71 -9.56
N VAL A 97 -0.28 7.55 -9.67
CA VAL A 97 -0.39 6.47 -8.67
C VAL A 97 0.17 6.94 -7.33
N ARG A 98 1.38 7.52 -7.31
CA ARG A 98 2.00 8.08 -6.11
C ARG A 98 1.14 9.16 -5.47
N PHE A 99 0.66 10.10 -6.28
CA PHE A 99 -0.24 11.16 -5.80
C PHE A 99 -1.48 10.59 -5.12
N ALA A 100 -2.14 9.60 -5.73
CA ALA A 100 -3.33 8.98 -5.15
C ALA A 100 -3.04 8.23 -3.85
N TYR A 101 -1.89 7.59 -3.71
CA TYR A 101 -1.46 7.02 -2.43
C TYR A 101 -1.26 8.10 -1.37
N LEU A 102 -0.53 9.17 -1.70
CA LEU A 102 -0.28 10.28 -0.76
C LEU A 102 -1.56 10.96 -0.32
N GLU A 103 -2.55 11.14 -1.21
CA GLU A 103 -3.88 11.64 -0.82
C GLU A 103 -4.54 10.72 0.22
N ARG A 104 -4.51 9.40 0.03
CA ARG A 104 -5.09 8.45 0.98
C ARG A 104 -4.36 8.45 2.31
N VAL A 105 -3.04 8.44 2.28
CA VAL A 105 -2.22 8.52 3.50
C VAL A 105 -2.56 9.81 4.27
N LYS A 106 -2.55 10.97 3.61
CA LYS A 106 -2.86 12.26 4.24
C LYS A 106 -4.26 12.31 4.84
N SER A 107 -5.27 11.78 4.14
CA SER A 107 -6.65 11.75 4.64
C SER A 107 -6.83 10.81 5.83
N ASN A 108 -5.94 9.86 6.05
CA ASN A 108 -6.01 8.85 7.10
C ASN A 108 -4.94 9.00 8.20
N LEU A 109 -4.00 9.95 8.07
CA LEU A 109 -2.96 10.19 9.09
C LEU A 109 -3.53 10.49 10.48
N LEU A 110 -4.69 11.14 10.55
CA LEU A 110 -5.39 11.44 11.82
C LEU A 110 -5.84 10.16 12.55
N ASN A 111 -6.06 9.06 11.83
CA ASN A 111 -6.52 7.79 12.39
C ASN A 111 -5.36 6.93 12.92
N LYS A 112 -4.11 7.40 12.87
CA LYS A 112 -2.89 6.70 13.35
C LYS A 112 -2.62 5.32 12.72
N HIS A 113 -3.38 4.92 11.70
CA HIS A 113 -3.22 3.62 11.02
C HIS A 113 -2.15 3.64 9.92
N TYR A 114 -1.68 4.81 9.52
CA TYR A 114 -0.68 4.95 8.45
C TYR A 114 0.65 5.46 8.98
N ARG A 115 1.72 4.91 8.44
CA ARG A 115 3.09 5.39 8.61
C ARG A 115 3.68 5.63 7.23
N LEU A 116 4.09 6.87 7.00
CA LEU A 116 4.80 7.27 5.79
C LEU A 116 6.30 7.07 6.02
N ILE A 117 6.93 6.24 5.22
CA ILE A 117 8.35 5.92 5.28
C ILE A 117 9.02 6.44 4.00
N ASP A 118 10.10 7.17 4.13
CA ASP A 118 10.91 7.59 2.99
C ASP A 118 11.73 6.40 2.47
N ALA A 119 11.28 5.82 1.37
CA ALA A 119 11.99 4.74 0.68
C ALA A 119 13.05 5.25 -0.31
N GLY A 120 13.24 6.57 -0.42
CA GLY A 120 14.31 7.16 -1.21
C GLY A 120 15.69 6.99 -0.60
N GLN A 121 15.77 6.83 0.72
CA GLN A 121 17.00 6.65 1.48
C GLN A 121 17.61 5.25 1.31
N GLU A 122 18.75 5.00 1.99
CA GLU A 122 19.40 3.68 2.00
C GLU A 122 18.54 2.62 2.70
N LEU A 123 18.66 1.35 2.25
CA LEU A 123 17.82 0.25 2.71
C LEU A 123 17.84 0.07 4.24
N ASP A 124 19.00 0.18 4.86
CA ASP A 124 19.15 -0.01 6.31
C ASP A 124 18.39 1.07 7.09
N LEU A 125 18.35 2.32 6.60
CA LEU A 125 17.57 3.39 7.19
C LEU A 125 16.07 3.17 7.02
N VAL A 126 15.63 2.72 5.84
CA VAL A 126 14.22 2.33 5.61
C VAL A 126 13.79 1.25 6.59
N GLN A 127 14.61 0.22 6.79
CA GLN A 127 14.34 -0.86 7.73
C GLN A 127 14.26 -0.34 9.18
N GLN A 128 15.16 0.53 9.56
CA GLN A 128 15.17 1.14 10.90
C GLN A 128 13.91 1.96 11.16
N ASP A 129 13.47 2.77 10.20
CA ASP A 129 12.24 3.57 10.29
C ASP A 129 10.99 2.68 10.43
N ILE A 130 10.94 1.58 9.66
CA ILE A 130 9.84 0.61 9.77
C ILE A 130 9.84 -0.05 11.15
N LEU A 131 10.98 -0.53 11.64
CA LEU A 131 11.09 -1.20 12.94
C LEU A 131 10.71 -0.24 14.08
N THR A 132 11.24 0.99 14.06
CA THR A 132 10.89 2.01 15.05
C THR A 132 9.38 2.26 15.09
N SER A 133 8.76 2.47 13.91
CA SER A 133 7.32 2.70 13.82
C SER A 133 6.49 1.50 14.25
N LEU A 134 6.97 0.28 13.99
CA LEU A 134 6.33 -0.96 14.43
C LEU A 134 6.39 -1.11 15.95
N ASP A 135 7.55 -0.85 16.57
CA ASP A 135 7.73 -0.92 18.01
C ASP A 135 6.83 0.10 18.74
N GLU A 136 6.72 1.33 18.21
CA GLU A 136 5.79 2.34 18.71
C GLU A 136 4.33 1.86 18.66
N PHE A 137 3.95 1.25 17.52
CA PHE A 137 2.60 0.70 17.36
C PHE A 137 2.34 -0.42 18.36
N ILE A 138 3.23 -1.40 18.49
CA ILE A 138 3.11 -2.50 19.45
C ILE A 138 3.02 -1.98 20.88
N ALA A 139 3.82 -0.97 21.24
CA ALA A 139 3.77 -0.35 22.55
C ALA A 139 2.41 0.33 22.83
N SER A 140 1.75 0.86 21.81
CA SER A 140 0.43 1.50 21.91
C SER A 140 -0.74 0.51 22.11
N LEU A 141 -0.52 -0.80 21.87
CA LEU A 141 -1.53 -1.85 22.08
C LEU A 141 -1.62 -2.34 23.53
N LYS A 142 -0.67 -1.95 24.38
CA LYS A 142 -0.62 -2.31 25.80
C LYS A 142 -1.38 -1.32 26.66
#